data_f1d01356c0b110784867920075f49ed3
#
_entry.id   f1d01356c0b110784867920075f49ed3
#
_cell.length_a   1.000
_cell.length_b   1.000
_cell.length_c   1.000
_cell.angle_alpha   90.00
_cell.angle_beta   90.00
_cell.angle_gamma   90.00
#
_symmetry.space_group_name_H-M   'P 1'
#
loop_
_entity.id
_entity.type
_entity.pdbx_description
1 polymer ?
#
loop_
_entity_poly.entity_id
_entity_poly.type
_entity_poly.pdbx_seq_one_letter_code
_entity_poly.pdbx_strand_id
1 'polypeptide(L)'
;MKTLVSTIFFSLIVFSNVFGNHLVGGDISYKCTGANKFEITLNVYRDGLSGGADFDDPATISIINRDNNQITYRSVNLFRNTTLPNNDLGPCANNPPQLKLELGVYKTTVTLNTNTKGYSIIYQRCCRNSNIINLSRPDEQGGTLEAFISPKAILECNSQPQFSNYPPSLVCLNQLLVFDHSAIDADGDSLVYSFCAPFKGLTQTEPIVDPNQGLYATLPPYLNVSYKTPYTFDNPMNTTPKPSIGINSGVLTILPSSQGKFVIGVCVSEYRDGVLLSKYIRDIQFTALDCNLTNAQAVVLNAIESTLNGIKVFNYCQGLDVTFENKSTGNFTNFWDFGDLTTGADTST
;
A
#
# COMPACT_ATOMS: atom_id res chain seq x y z
N MET A 1 5.26 -52.71 54.45
CA MET A 1 4.57 -51.52 53.99
C MET A 1 5.49 -50.78 53.02
N LYS A 2 5.22 -50.87 51.71
CA LYS A 2 5.96 -50.16 50.70
C LYS A 2 5.06 -49.05 50.17
N THR A 3 5.37 -47.80 50.48
CA THR A 3 4.71 -46.60 49.99
C THR A 3 5.10 -46.32 48.54
N LEU A 4 4.16 -46.39 47.66
CA LEU A 4 4.31 -46.04 46.24
C LEU A 4 4.10 -44.52 46.14
N VAL A 5 5.15 -43.77 45.83
CA VAL A 5 5.08 -42.35 45.51
C VAL A 5 4.79 -42.22 44.01
N SER A 6 3.57 -41.84 43.66
CA SER A 6 3.14 -41.57 42.28
C SER A 6 3.51 -40.10 41.95
N THR A 7 4.52 -39.89 41.12
CA THR A 7 4.90 -38.58 40.62
C THR A 7 4.05 -38.24 39.41
N ILE A 8 3.06 -37.37 39.58
CA ILE A 8 2.26 -36.85 38.45
C ILE A 8 3.11 -35.77 37.76
N PHE A 9 3.59 -36.10 36.55
CA PHE A 9 4.25 -35.16 35.66
C PHE A 9 3.19 -34.27 35.00
N PHE A 10 3.00 -33.06 35.51
CA PHE A 10 2.14 -32.06 34.88
C PHE A 10 2.86 -31.43 33.69
N SER A 11 2.63 -31.94 32.51
CA SER A 11 3.18 -31.35 31.26
C SER A 11 2.48 -30.01 31.03
N LEU A 12 3.17 -28.91 31.35
CA LEU A 12 2.74 -27.56 30.97
C LEU A 12 2.86 -27.42 29.47
N ILE A 13 1.77 -27.62 28.75
CA ILE A 13 1.68 -27.25 27.34
C ILE A 13 1.65 -25.72 27.28
N VAL A 14 2.80 -25.12 27.06
CA VAL A 14 2.92 -23.69 26.76
C VAL A 14 2.36 -23.51 25.35
N PHE A 15 1.12 -23.09 25.23
CA PHE A 15 0.61 -22.54 23.99
C PHE A 15 1.34 -21.22 23.71
N SER A 16 2.38 -21.27 22.92
CA SER A 16 2.95 -20.06 22.32
C SER A 16 1.93 -19.54 21.32
N ASN A 17 1.17 -18.52 21.73
CA ASN A 17 0.38 -17.74 20.79
C ASN A 17 1.35 -17.06 19.81
N VAL A 18 1.60 -17.69 18.69
CA VAL A 18 2.28 -17.05 17.57
C VAL A 18 1.27 -16.08 16.95
N PHE A 19 1.23 -14.86 17.48
CA PHE A 19 0.46 -13.79 16.86
C PHE A 19 1.12 -13.40 15.53
N GLY A 20 0.52 -13.82 14.44
CA GLY A 20 0.98 -13.47 13.10
C GLY A 20 0.62 -12.02 12.74
N ASN A 21 1.31 -11.06 13.30
CA ASN A 21 1.07 -9.62 13.12
C ASN A 21 1.94 -9.06 12.01
N HIS A 22 1.59 -9.20 10.72
CA HIS A 22 2.51 -8.72 9.70
C HIS A 22 1.91 -8.24 8.39
N LEU A 23 0.58 -8.21 8.26
CA LEU A 23 -0.05 -7.62 7.08
C LEU A 23 0.17 -6.10 7.12
N VAL A 24 1.08 -5.61 6.29
CA VAL A 24 1.30 -4.18 6.06
C VAL A 24 0.29 -3.65 5.06
N GLY A 25 -0.16 -4.51 4.15
CA GLY A 25 -1.14 -4.17 3.14
C GLY A 25 -0.96 -5.00 1.89
N GLY A 26 -1.53 -4.52 0.80
CA GLY A 26 -1.45 -5.21 -0.48
C GLY A 26 -2.45 -4.70 -1.48
N ASP A 27 -2.44 -5.35 -2.61
CA ASP A 27 -3.41 -5.19 -3.68
C ASP A 27 -3.55 -6.49 -4.47
N ILE A 28 -4.69 -6.67 -5.13
CA ILE A 28 -4.94 -7.80 -6.02
C ILE A 28 -5.56 -7.26 -7.30
N SER A 29 -5.03 -7.66 -8.44
CA SER A 29 -5.46 -7.19 -9.75
C SER A 29 -5.63 -8.34 -10.73
N TYR A 30 -6.30 -8.05 -11.84
CA TYR A 30 -6.46 -9.01 -12.94
C TYR A 30 -6.07 -8.40 -14.28
N LYS A 31 -5.59 -9.25 -15.17
CA LYS A 31 -5.32 -8.93 -16.58
C LYS A 31 -6.01 -9.96 -17.47
N CYS A 32 -6.80 -9.51 -18.42
CA CYS A 32 -7.36 -10.41 -19.42
C CYS A 32 -6.26 -10.94 -20.34
N THR A 33 -6.22 -12.25 -20.53
CA THR A 33 -5.23 -12.93 -21.39
C THR A 33 -5.85 -13.67 -22.56
N GLY A 34 -7.18 -13.59 -22.70
CA GLY A 34 -7.97 -14.21 -23.76
C GLY A 34 -9.42 -14.39 -23.34
N ALA A 35 -10.25 -14.92 -24.21
CA ALA A 35 -11.66 -15.12 -23.91
C ALA A 35 -11.86 -15.88 -22.58
N ASN A 36 -12.51 -15.23 -21.63
CA ASN A 36 -12.80 -15.74 -20.28
C ASN A 36 -11.57 -16.12 -19.44
N LYS A 37 -10.34 -15.78 -19.87
CA LYS A 37 -9.11 -16.09 -19.14
C LYS A 37 -8.49 -14.86 -18.54
N PHE A 38 -8.18 -14.92 -17.25
CA PHE A 38 -7.61 -13.81 -16.49
C PHE A 38 -6.37 -14.27 -15.72
N GLU A 39 -5.26 -13.56 -15.88
CA GLU A 39 -4.14 -13.65 -14.96
C GLU A 39 -4.45 -12.79 -13.75
N ILE A 40 -4.37 -13.41 -12.57
CA ILE A 40 -4.55 -12.74 -11.27
C ILE A 40 -3.16 -12.51 -10.69
N THR A 41 -2.88 -11.27 -10.29
CA THR A 41 -1.68 -10.90 -9.56
C THR A 41 -2.06 -10.40 -8.18
N LEU A 42 -1.55 -11.07 -7.15
CA LEU A 42 -1.68 -10.66 -5.76
C LEU A 42 -0.32 -10.14 -5.28
N ASN A 43 -0.30 -8.91 -4.79
CA ASN A 43 0.83 -8.27 -4.13
C ASN A 43 0.52 -8.17 -2.63
N VAL A 44 1.38 -8.71 -1.79
CA VAL A 44 1.28 -8.62 -0.33
C VAL A 44 2.52 -7.93 0.21
N TYR A 45 2.33 -6.91 1.04
CA TYR A 45 3.43 -6.22 1.73
C TYR A 45 3.53 -6.73 3.16
N ARG A 46 4.78 -6.96 3.62
CA ARG A 46 5.06 -7.29 5.01
C ARG A 46 6.23 -6.48 5.57
N ASP A 47 6.26 -6.34 6.89
CA ASP A 47 7.40 -5.79 7.62
C ASP A 47 8.43 -6.91 7.89
N GLY A 48 9.52 -6.89 7.15
CA GLY A 48 10.58 -7.91 7.24
C GLY A 48 11.50 -7.79 8.48
N LEU A 49 11.35 -6.73 9.31
CA LEU A 49 12.13 -6.56 10.54
C LEU A 49 11.38 -7.01 11.80
N SER A 50 10.06 -7.10 11.75
CA SER A 50 9.23 -7.33 12.94
C SER A 50 9.31 -8.75 13.51
N GLY A 51 10.06 -9.65 12.88
CA GLY A 51 10.22 -11.04 13.34
C GLY A 51 8.95 -11.90 13.24
N GLY A 52 8.00 -11.47 12.43
CA GLY A 52 6.74 -12.13 12.30
C GLY A 52 6.64 -13.20 11.24
N ALA A 53 5.40 -13.66 10.98
CA ALA A 53 5.14 -14.74 10.05
C ALA A 53 5.65 -14.42 8.64
N ASP A 54 6.21 -15.41 7.99
CA ASP A 54 6.59 -15.33 6.58
C ASP A 54 5.37 -15.17 5.66
N PHE A 55 5.62 -14.89 4.39
CA PHE A 55 4.57 -14.94 3.38
C PHE A 55 3.92 -16.33 3.36
N ASP A 56 2.61 -16.38 3.10
CA ASP A 56 1.94 -17.64 2.87
C ASP A 56 2.54 -18.31 1.62
N ASP A 57 3.03 -19.53 1.75
CA ASP A 57 3.51 -20.31 0.61
C ASP A 57 3.09 -21.77 0.76
N PRO A 58 1.97 -22.13 0.12
CA PRO A 58 1.13 -21.35 -0.80
C PRO A 58 0.15 -20.40 -0.12
N ALA A 59 -0.23 -19.31 -0.82
CA ALA A 59 -1.36 -18.46 -0.47
C ALA A 59 -2.68 -19.03 -1.03
N THR A 60 -3.77 -18.90 -0.29
CA THR A 60 -5.11 -19.30 -0.76
C THR A 60 -5.83 -18.10 -1.37
N ILE A 61 -6.04 -18.11 -2.68
CA ILE A 61 -6.89 -17.16 -3.40
C ILE A 61 -8.28 -17.77 -3.55
N SER A 62 -9.32 -17.01 -3.16
CA SER A 62 -10.71 -17.44 -3.27
C SER A 62 -11.40 -16.73 -4.43
N ILE A 63 -12.10 -17.49 -5.27
CA ILE A 63 -12.85 -17.03 -6.43
C ILE A 63 -14.32 -17.20 -6.12
N ILE A 64 -15.06 -16.12 -5.96
CA ILE A 64 -16.46 -16.11 -5.55
C ILE A 64 -17.31 -15.71 -6.75
N ASN A 65 -18.19 -16.62 -7.18
CA ASN A 65 -19.24 -16.31 -8.15
C ASN A 65 -20.35 -15.53 -7.43
N ARG A 66 -20.57 -14.27 -7.81
CA ARG A 66 -21.56 -13.41 -7.14
C ARG A 66 -23.01 -13.72 -7.46
N ASP A 67 -23.29 -14.55 -8.47
CA ASP A 67 -24.66 -14.97 -8.76
C ASP A 67 -25.21 -15.95 -7.71
N ASN A 68 -24.35 -16.87 -7.25
CA ASN A 68 -24.76 -17.99 -6.40
C ASN A 68 -23.93 -18.17 -5.13
N ASN A 69 -22.94 -17.27 -4.89
CA ASN A 69 -22.01 -17.33 -3.76
C ASN A 69 -21.12 -18.59 -3.72
N GLN A 70 -21.01 -19.32 -4.81
CA GLN A 70 -20.09 -20.44 -4.90
C GLN A 70 -18.65 -19.98 -4.84
N ILE A 71 -17.84 -20.61 -4.00
CA ILE A 71 -16.43 -20.31 -3.82
C ILE A 71 -15.59 -21.42 -4.44
N THR A 72 -14.61 -21.05 -5.24
CA THR A 72 -13.53 -21.93 -5.71
C THR A 72 -12.21 -21.44 -5.13
N TYR A 73 -11.45 -22.34 -4.54
CA TYR A 73 -10.15 -22.00 -3.93
C TYR A 73 -9.00 -22.36 -4.87
N ARG A 74 -7.96 -21.51 -4.87
CA ARG A 74 -6.70 -21.73 -5.56
C ARG A 74 -5.55 -21.60 -4.57
N SER A 75 -4.77 -22.65 -4.44
CA SER A 75 -3.49 -22.64 -3.74
C SER A 75 -2.42 -22.13 -4.72
N VAL A 76 -1.76 -21.03 -4.39
CA VAL A 76 -0.84 -20.32 -5.29
C VAL A 76 0.49 -20.10 -4.59
N ASN A 77 1.55 -20.71 -5.13
CA ASN A 77 2.90 -20.57 -4.57
C ASN A 77 3.43 -19.14 -4.76
N LEU A 78 4.29 -18.73 -3.87
CA LEU A 78 5.00 -17.45 -3.95
C LEU A 78 5.85 -17.42 -5.23
N PHE A 79 5.49 -16.51 -6.14
CA PHE A 79 6.20 -16.35 -7.41
C PHE A 79 7.52 -15.59 -7.24
N ARG A 80 7.51 -14.53 -6.39
CA ARG A 80 8.67 -13.69 -6.11
C ARG A 80 8.54 -13.05 -4.74
N ASN A 81 9.67 -12.98 -4.02
CA ASN A 81 9.84 -12.16 -2.84
C ASN A 81 10.95 -11.12 -3.11
N THR A 82 10.70 -9.86 -2.82
CA THR A 82 11.65 -8.77 -3.07
C THR A 82 11.60 -7.77 -1.92
N THR A 83 12.74 -7.38 -1.39
CA THR A 83 12.82 -6.22 -0.50
C THR A 83 12.69 -4.95 -1.34
N LEU A 84 11.73 -4.10 -1.01
CA LEU A 84 11.55 -2.82 -1.67
C LEU A 84 12.63 -1.83 -1.19
N PRO A 85 13.12 -0.96 -2.09
CA PRO A 85 14.13 0.02 -1.71
C PRO A 85 13.58 1.03 -0.70
N ASN A 86 14.39 1.40 0.28
CA ASN A 86 14.10 2.47 1.26
C ASN A 86 14.54 3.84 0.72
N ASN A 87 14.44 4.08 -0.58
CA ASN A 87 15.02 5.26 -1.24
C ASN A 87 14.25 6.57 -0.99
N ASP A 88 13.20 6.52 -0.18
CA ASP A 88 12.22 7.61 -0.10
C ASP A 88 12.69 8.79 0.77
N LEU A 89 13.78 8.63 1.52
CA LEU A 89 14.25 9.68 2.45
C LEU A 89 15.28 10.63 1.85
N GLY A 90 15.83 10.30 0.67
CA GLY A 90 16.88 11.05 0.05
C GLY A 90 18.18 11.11 0.87
N PRO A 91 19.21 11.80 0.37
CA PRO A 91 20.52 11.87 1.03
C PRO A 91 20.52 12.72 2.31
N CYS A 92 19.42 13.40 2.62
CA CYS A 92 19.31 14.32 3.76
C CYS A 92 18.88 13.64 5.08
N ALA A 93 18.58 12.36 5.08
CA ALA A 93 18.18 11.64 6.29
C ALA A 93 19.42 11.19 7.07
N ASN A 94 19.63 11.76 8.27
CA ASN A 94 20.65 11.30 9.20
C ASN A 94 20.15 10.06 9.93
N ASN A 95 20.87 8.93 9.80
CA ASN A 95 20.50 7.65 10.43
C ASN A 95 19.02 7.29 10.20
N PRO A 96 18.59 7.07 8.94
CA PRO A 96 17.21 6.69 8.68
C PRO A 96 16.88 5.41 9.48
N PRO A 97 15.70 5.34 10.09
CA PRO A 97 15.30 4.14 10.79
C PRO A 97 15.34 2.96 9.82
N GLN A 98 15.84 1.84 10.28
CA GLN A 98 15.84 0.63 9.47
C GLN A 98 14.39 0.17 9.30
N LEU A 99 13.91 0.22 8.09
CA LEU A 99 12.66 -0.39 7.67
C LEU A 99 12.97 -1.40 6.58
N LYS A 100 12.30 -2.52 6.64
CA LYS A 100 12.43 -3.56 5.60
C LYS A 100 11.04 -3.91 5.11
N LEU A 101 10.59 -3.19 4.09
CA LEU A 101 9.34 -3.53 3.43
C LEU A 101 9.61 -4.63 2.39
N GLU A 102 8.97 -5.77 2.56
CA GLU A 102 9.06 -6.89 1.62
C GLU A 102 7.76 -7.00 0.83
N LEU A 103 7.91 -7.34 -0.45
CA LEU A 103 6.82 -7.58 -1.40
C LEU A 103 6.83 -9.05 -1.81
N GLY A 104 5.77 -9.77 -1.44
CA GLY A 104 5.44 -11.08 -1.99
C GLY A 104 4.49 -10.95 -3.18
N VAL A 105 4.84 -11.56 -4.30
CA VAL A 105 4.02 -11.56 -5.52
C VAL A 105 3.56 -12.98 -5.80
N TYR A 106 2.26 -13.16 -6.03
CA TYR A 106 1.64 -14.42 -6.42
C TYR A 106 0.93 -14.25 -7.75
N LYS A 107 1.01 -15.27 -8.61
CA LYS A 107 0.37 -15.24 -9.92
C LYS A 107 -0.36 -16.53 -10.19
N THR A 108 -1.58 -16.43 -10.69
CA THR A 108 -2.37 -17.57 -11.15
C THR A 108 -3.26 -17.17 -12.31
N THR A 109 -3.69 -18.16 -13.10
CA THR A 109 -4.65 -17.94 -14.18
C THR A 109 -5.97 -18.61 -13.82
N VAL A 110 -7.07 -17.90 -14.08
CA VAL A 110 -8.42 -18.39 -13.86
C VAL A 110 -9.23 -18.31 -15.15
N THR A 111 -10.16 -19.25 -15.33
CA THR A 111 -11.17 -19.19 -16.38
C THR A 111 -12.51 -18.90 -15.75
N LEU A 112 -13.18 -17.82 -16.16
CA LEU A 112 -14.43 -17.35 -15.58
C LEU A 112 -15.51 -17.38 -16.65
N ASN A 113 -16.56 -18.13 -16.39
CA ASN A 113 -17.74 -18.12 -17.28
C ASN A 113 -18.50 -16.80 -17.13
N THR A 114 -19.15 -16.35 -18.19
CA THR A 114 -20.05 -15.20 -18.12
C THR A 114 -21.17 -15.45 -17.11
N ASN A 115 -21.48 -14.44 -16.33
CA ASN A 115 -22.56 -14.44 -15.34
C ASN A 115 -23.19 -13.06 -15.21
N THR A 116 -24.18 -12.87 -14.33
CA THR A 116 -24.93 -11.61 -14.27
C THR A 116 -24.40 -10.62 -13.23
N LYS A 117 -23.63 -11.09 -12.22
CA LYS A 117 -23.13 -10.26 -11.11
C LYS A 117 -21.61 -10.20 -11.03
N GLY A 118 -20.89 -10.93 -11.89
CA GLY A 118 -19.42 -10.96 -11.89
C GLY A 118 -18.82 -11.85 -10.81
N TYR A 119 -17.53 -11.66 -10.59
CA TYR A 119 -16.73 -12.42 -9.63
C TYR A 119 -15.96 -11.50 -8.70
N SER A 120 -15.81 -11.94 -7.44
CA SER A 120 -14.81 -11.42 -6.51
C SER A 120 -13.65 -12.39 -6.43
N ILE A 121 -12.45 -11.92 -6.75
CA ILE A 121 -11.21 -12.65 -6.54
C ILE A 121 -10.58 -12.05 -5.30
N ILE A 122 -10.39 -12.84 -4.25
CA ILE A 122 -9.97 -12.30 -2.95
C ILE A 122 -8.81 -13.07 -2.33
N TYR A 123 -8.02 -12.33 -1.58
CA TYR A 123 -7.10 -12.86 -0.58
C TYR A 123 -7.47 -12.27 0.78
N GLN A 124 -7.58 -13.12 1.79
CA GLN A 124 -7.96 -12.72 3.15
C GLN A 124 -6.99 -13.27 4.16
N ARG A 125 -6.56 -12.41 5.08
CA ARG A 125 -5.65 -12.78 6.16
C ARG A 125 -5.89 -11.94 7.41
N CYS A 126 -5.65 -12.50 8.57
CA CYS A 126 -5.45 -11.79 9.83
C CYS A 126 -3.95 -11.80 10.19
N CYS A 127 -3.39 -10.88 10.91
CA CYS A 127 -3.96 -9.63 11.41
C CYS A 127 -3.01 -8.50 11.05
N ARG A 128 -3.45 -7.26 11.29
CA ARG A 128 -2.62 -6.06 11.10
C ARG A 128 -1.67 -5.88 12.28
N ASN A 129 -0.67 -5.04 12.10
CA ASN A 129 0.28 -4.70 13.13
C ASN A 129 -0.43 -3.98 14.31
N SER A 130 -0.22 -4.47 15.54
CA SER A 130 -0.80 -3.89 16.78
C SER A 130 -0.40 -2.44 17.02
N ASN A 131 0.73 -1.98 16.44
CA ASN A 131 1.25 -0.63 16.57
C ASN A 131 0.61 0.39 15.62
N ILE A 132 -0.40 0.00 14.85
CA ILE A 132 -1.17 0.93 14.00
C ILE A 132 -2.03 1.79 14.91
N ILE A 133 -1.89 3.11 14.80
CA ILE A 133 -2.50 4.06 15.74
C ILE A 133 -3.84 4.61 15.27
N ASN A 134 -4.14 4.55 13.99
CA ASN A 134 -5.38 5.09 13.41
C ASN A 134 -6.54 4.09 13.32
N LEU A 135 -6.32 2.82 13.69
CA LEU A 135 -7.36 1.82 13.76
C LEU A 135 -7.72 1.46 15.21
N SER A 136 -8.97 1.06 15.44
CA SER A 136 -9.42 0.50 16.71
C SER A 136 -9.04 -0.98 16.76
N ARG A 137 -8.24 -1.41 17.76
CA ARG A 137 -7.80 -2.81 17.92
C ARG A 137 -7.29 -3.41 16.60
N PRO A 138 -6.21 -2.89 16.01
CA PRO A 138 -5.72 -3.31 14.69
C PRO A 138 -5.30 -4.79 14.66
N ASP A 139 -4.84 -5.33 15.76
CA ASP A 139 -4.48 -6.74 15.96
C ASP A 139 -5.67 -7.71 15.91
N GLU A 140 -6.90 -7.21 16.00
CA GLU A 140 -8.14 -7.98 15.81
C GLU A 140 -8.73 -7.78 14.40
N GLN A 141 -8.09 -6.98 13.55
CA GLN A 141 -8.57 -6.69 12.21
C GLN A 141 -7.57 -7.20 11.16
N GLY A 142 -8.04 -8.11 10.33
CA GLY A 142 -7.30 -8.54 9.15
C GLY A 142 -7.46 -7.60 7.96
N GLY A 143 -7.07 -8.07 6.78
CA GLY A 143 -7.26 -7.42 5.50
C GLY A 143 -7.92 -8.35 4.49
N THR A 144 -8.84 -7.80 3.69
CA THR A 144 -9.37 -8.42 2.48
C THR A 144 -8.91 -7.61 1.29
N LEU A 145 -8.12 -8.23 0.43
CA LEU A 145 -7.75 -7.68 -0.88
C LEU A 145 -8.71 -8.26 -1.91
N GLU A 146 -9.36 -7.40 -2.68
CA GLU A 146 -10.36 -7.80 -3.68
C GLU A 146 -10.06 -7.23 -5.05
N ALA A 147 -10.13 -8.08 -6.07
CA ALA A 147 -10.31 -7.72 -7.46
C ALA A 147 -11.72 -8.12 -7.89
N PHE A 148 -12.57 -7.14 -8.12
CA PHE A 148 -13.92 -7.38 -8.66
C PHE A 148 -13.88 -7.36 -10.17
N ILE A 149 -14.34 -8.45 -10.81
CA ILE A 149 -14.46 -8.60 -12.26
C ILE A 149 -15.95 -8.53 -12.62
N SER A 150 -16.35 -7.42 -13.22
CA SER A 150 -17.75 -7.23 -13.61
C SER A 150 -18.16 -8.13 -14.78
N PRO A 151 -19.46 -8.38 -15.00
CA PRO A 151 -19.95 -9.10 -16.19
C PRO A 151 -19.46 -8.48 -17.49
N LYS A 152 -19.45 -7.14 -17.57
CA LYS A 152 -18.96 -6.39 -18.73
C LYS A 152 -17.47 -6.61 -18.94
N ALA A 153 -16.66 -6.59 -17.85
CA ALA A 153 -15.23 -6.86 -17.92
C ALA A 153 -14.92 -8.27 -18.46
N ILE A 154 -15.74 -9.27 -18.14
CA ILE A 154 -15.58 -10.63 -18.69
C ILE A 154 -15.88 -10.64 -20.19
N LEU A 155 -16.97 -10.02 -20.62
CA LEU A 155 -17.40 -9.99 -22.02
C LEU A 155 -16.43 -9.22 -22.92
N GLU A 156 -15.89 -8.10 -22.42
CA GLU A 156 -15.03 -7.20 -23.18
C GLU A 156 -13.54 -7.48 -22.99
N CYS A 157 -13.18 -8.54 -22.25
CA CYS A 157 -11.79 -8.90 -21.95
C CYS A 157 -11.02 -7.73 -21.34
N ASN A 158 -11.61 -7.07 -20.36
CA ASN A 158 -11.03 -5.93 -19.67
C ASN A 158 -9.89 -6.35 -18.73
N SER A 159 -8.88 -5.51 -18.59
CA SER A 159 -7.79 -5.64 -17.64
C SER A 159 -7.88 -4.51 -16.62
N GLN A 160 -7.75 -4.82 -15.35
CA GLN A 160 -7.80 -3.83 -14.29
C GLN A 160 -6.56 -2.94 -14.30
N PRO A 161 -6.67 -1.63 -13.95
CA PRO A 161 -5.53 -0.74 -13.85
C PRO A 161 -4.46 -1.28 -12.89
N GLN A 162 -3.19 -0.97 -13.16
CA GLN A 162 -2.06 -1.36 -12.31
C GLN A 162 -1.30 -0.13 -11.83
N PHE A 163 -1.04 -0.04 -10.53
CA PHE A 163 -0.27 1.06 -9.97
C PHE A 163 1.16 1.10 -10.51
N SER A 164 1.61 2.29 -10.90
CA SER A 164 2.94 2.51 -11.51
C SER A 164 4.05 2.43 -10.47
N ASN A 165 3.79 2.86 -9.23
CA ASN A 165 4.79 2.98 -8.17
C ASN A 165 4.41 2.17 -6.94
N TYR A 166 5.43 1.69 -6.21
CA TYR A 166 5.24 1.12 -4.88
C TYR A 166 5.09 2.24 -3.86
N PRO A 167 4.21 2.06 -2.83
CA PRO A 167 4.04 3.08 -1.81
C PRO A 167 5.32 3.24 -0.97
N PRO A 168 5.65 4.48 -0.52
CA PRO A 168 6.76 4.69 0.38
C PRO A 168 6.51 3.97 1.71
N SER A 169 7.53 3.30 2.24
CA SER A 169 7.47 2.61 3.52
C SER A 169 7.53 3.57 4.71
N LEU A 170 8.16 4.72 4.51
CA LEU A 170 8.42 5.74 5.51
C LEU A 170 8.04 7.11 4.98
N VAL A 171 7.45 7.92 5.86
CA VAL A 171 7.16 9.34 5.62
C VAL A 171 7.69 10.17 6.79
N CYS A 172 8.25 11.34 6.49
CA CYS A 172 8.87 12.18 7.51
C CYS A 172 7.87 13.16 8.11
N LEU A 173 7.93 13.36 9.43
CA LEU A 173 7.14 14.36 10.13
C LEU A 173 7.46 15.77 9.61
N ASN A 174 6.43 16.58 9.50
CA ASN A 174 6.50 17.99 9.08
C ASN A 174 7.12 18.19 7.68
N GLN A 175 7.19 17.11 6.87
CA GLN A 175 7.59 17.17 5.47
C GLN A 175 6.39 16.83 4.60
N LEU A 176 6.17 17.65 3.57
CA LEU A 176 5.10 17.39 2.62
C LEU A 176 5.45 16.18 1.76
N LEU A 177 4.72 15.09 1.94
CA LEU A 177 4.77 13.96 1.02
C LEU A 177 3.94 14.31 -0.22
N VAL A 178 4.58 14.25 -1.37
CA VAL A 178 3.91 14.26 -2.69
C VAL A 178 4.27 12.93 -3.36
N PHE A 179 3.31 12.05 -3.47
CA PHE A 179 3.54 10.70 -3.99
C PHE A 179 2.65 10.44 -5.21
N ASP A 180 3.29 10.02 -6.29
CA ASP A 180 2.60 9.60 -7.51
C ASP A 180 1.99 8.20 -7.31
N HIS A 181 0.69 8.18 -7.00
CA HIS A 181 -0.12 6.98 -6.81
C HIS A 181 -0.90 6.64 -8.09
N SER A 182 -0.44 7.10 -9.24
CA SER A 182 -1.07 6.82 -10.52
C SER A 182 -1.07 5.34 -10.87
N ALA A 183 -2.03 4.94 -11.66
CA ALA A 183 -2.14 3.62 -12.25
C ALA A 183 -2.18 3.74 -13.77
N ILE A 184 -1.74 2.69 -14.46
CA ILE A 184 -1.82 2.57 -15.90
C ILE A 184 -2.90 1.55 -16.23
N ASP A 185 -3.84 1.97 -17.07
CA ASP A 185 -4.84 1.09 -17.65
C ASP A 185 -4.39 0.61 -19.01
N ALA A 186 -4.38 -0.73 -19.22
CA ALA A 186 -3.91 -1.32 -20.46
C ALA A 186 -4.90 -1.17 -21.62
N ASP A 187 -6.17 -0.97 -21.31
CA ASP A 187 -7.28 -0.88 -22.25
C ASP A 187 -7.63 0.59 -22.58
N GLY A 188 -7.02 1.54 -21.84
CA GLY A 188 -7.17 2.98 -22.06
C GLY A 188 -8.41 3.57 -21.40
N ASP A 189 -8.91 2.94 -20.36
CA ASP A 189 -10.09 3.38 -19.62
C ASP A 189 -9.82 4.61 -18.73
N SER A 190 -10.88 5.34 -18.41
CA SER A 190 -10.79 6.53 -17.56
C SER A 190 -10.66 6.12 -16.10
N LEU A 191 -9.67 6.68 -15.39
CA LEU A 191 -9.39 6.38 -13.99
C LEU A 191 -9.77 7.54 -13.08
N VAL A 192 -10.43 7.22 -11.97
CA VAL A 192 -10.83 8.18 -10.93
C VAL A 192 -10.31 7.72 -9.59
N TYR A 193 -9.53 8.57 -8.93
CA TYR A 193 -8.87 8.29 -7.66
C TYR A 193 -9.60 8.90 -6.47
N SER A 194 -9.61 8.17 -5.36
CA SER A 194 -10.16 8.67 -4.10
C SER A 194 -9.56 7.95 -2.90
N PHE A 195 -9.61 8.58 -1.72
CA PHE A 195 -9.45 7.82 -0.49
C PHE A 195 -10.63 6.89 -0.26
N CYS A 196 -10.35 5.74 0.33
CA CYS A 196 -11.38 4.80 0.76
C CYS A 196 -10.93 4.01 1.99
N ALA A 197 -11.88 3.44 2.72
CA ALA A 197 -11.54 2.54 3.81
C ALA A 197 -11.18 1.15 3.25
N PRO A 198 -10.01 0.58 3.60
CA PRO A 198 -9.70 -0.80 3.29
C PRO A 198 -10.73 -1.76 3.88
N PHE A 199 -10.84 -2.94 3.28
CA PHE A 199 -11.72 -3.96 3.83
C PHE A 199 -11.09 -4.66 5.02
N LYS A 200 -11.93 -4.97 6.01
CA LYS A 200 -11.60 -5.83 7.14
C LYS A 200 -11.48 -7.28 6.63
N GLY A 201 -10.52 -7.99 7.16
CA GLY A 201 -10.29 -9.40 6.83
C GLY A 201 -10.72 -10.35 7.94
N LEU A 202 -9.96 -11.43 8.05
CA LEU A 202 -10.18 -12.50 9.01
C LEU A 202 -9.84 -12.06 10.45
N THR A 203 -10.05 -12.94 11.40
CA THR A 203 -9.86 -12.71 12.86
C THR A 203 -8.68 -13.51 13.39
N GLN A 204 -8.27 -13.27 14.63
CA GLN A 204 -7.22 -14.05 15.28
C GLN A 204 -7.57 -15.53 15.44
N THR A 205 -8.83 -15.86 15.56
CA THR A 205 -9.30 -17.26 15.69
C THR A 205 -9.36 -17.98 14.36
N GLU A 206 -9.53 -17.23 13.27
CA GLU A 206 -9.55 -17.72 11.89
C GLU A 206 -8.60 -16.85 11.07
N PRO A 207 -7.27 -17.06 11.20
CA PRO A 207 -6.29 -16.09 10.67
C PRO A 207 -6.00 -16.23 9.17
N ILE A 208 -6.36 -17.37 8.58
CA ILE A 208 -6.11 -17.71 7.17
C ILE A 208 -7.35 -18.36 6.57
N VAL A 209 -7.42 -18.37 5.25
CA VAL A 209 -8.36 -19.23 4.51
C VAL A 209 -7.68 -20.56 4.25
N ASP A 210 -8.18 -21.63 4.88
CA ASP A 210 -7.78 -23.01 4.63
C ASP A 210 -8.99 -23.94 4.64
N PRO A 211 -9.59 -24.23 3.47
CA PRO A 211 -10.78 -25.08 3.38
C PRO A 211 -10.57 -26.51 3.89
N ASN A 212 -9.32 -27.00 3.90
CA ASN A 212 -9.01 -28.33 4.42
C ASN A 212 -9.11 -28.40 5.95
N GLN A 213 -8.99 -27.25 6.62
CA GLN A 213 -9.18 -27.10 8.05
C GLN A 213 -10.56 -26.52 8.42
N GLY A 214 -11.45 -26.34 7.45
CA GLY A 214 -12.78 -25.76 7.67
C GLY A 214 -12.77 -24.23 7.82
N LEU A 215 -11.67 -23.56 7.47
CA LEU A 215 -11.53 -22.11 7.51
C LEU A 215 -11.87 -21.54 6.13
N TYR A 216 -13.06 -20.97 6.00
CA TYR A 216 -13.60 -20.53 4.72
C TYR A 216 -13.48 -19.02 4.54
N ALA A 217 -13.40 -18.59 3.28
CA ALA A 217 -13.43 -17.18 2.92
C ALA A 217 -14.79 -16.55 3.28
N THR A 218 -14.75 -15.28 3.71
CA THR A 218 -15.98 -14.50 3.93
C THR A 218 -16.54 -14.00 2.60
N LEU A 219 -17.86 -13.95 2.51
CA LEU A 219 -18.57 -13.49 1.33
C LEU A 219 -18.74 -11.95 1.32
N PRO A 220 -18.80 -11.30 0.13
CA PRO A 220 -19.19 -9.90 0.05
C PRO A 220 -20.67 -9.67 0.47
N PRO A 221 -21.04 -8.47 0.98
CA PRO A 221 -20.20 -7.28 1.10
C PRO A 221 -19.25 -7.36 2.30
N TYR A 222 -18.00 -6.92 2.11
CA TYR A 222 -17.01 -6.90 3.18
C TYR A 222 -17.19 -5.65 4.06
N LEU A 223 -16.91 -5.81 5.36
CA LEU A 223 -16.87 -4.69 6.28
C LEU A 223 -15.56 -3.90 6.08
N ASN A 224 -15.65 -2.59 6.27
CA ASN A 224 -14.48 -1.74 6.30
C ASN A 224 -13.72 -1.86 7.63
N VAL A 225 -12.42 -1.55 7.63
CA VAL A 225 -11.66 -1.38 8.88
C VAL A 225 -12.27 -0.30 9.75
N SER A 226 -12.18 -0.49 11.07
CA SER A 226 -12.72 0.46 12.05
C SER A 226 -11.65 1.47 12.44
N TYR A 227 -11.78 2.72 11.98
CA TYR A 227 -10.91 3.80 12.39
C TYR A 227 -11.17 4.22 13.82
N LYS A 228 -10.12 4.64 14.52
CA LYS A 228 -10.18 5.21 15.87
C LYS A 228 -10.37 6.73 15.77
N THR A 229 -11.31 7.29 16.51
CA THR A 229 -11.45 8.76 16.60
C THR A 229 -10.15 9.41 17.06
N PRO A 230 -9.63 10.49 16.41
CA PRO A 230 -10.31 11.32 15.38
C PRO A 230 -10.02 10.90 13.92
N TYR A 231 -9.36 9.80 13.67
CA TYR A 231 -8.97 9.34 12.33
C TYR A 231 -10.19 8.90 11.52
N THR A 232 -10.12 9.15 10.21
CA THR A 232 -11.13 8.72 9.24
C THR A 232 -10.44 8.20 7.97
N PHE A 233 -11.18 7.53 7.09
CA PHE A 233 -10.60 7.03 5.84
C PHE A 233 -10.11 8.17 4.91
N ASP A 234 -10.71 9.34 4.98
CA ASP A 234 -10.36 10.54 4.18
C ASP A 234 -9.38 11.49 4.92
N ASN A 235 -9.13 11.24 6.20
CA ASN A 235 -8.07 11.88 6.98
C ASN A 235 -7.39 10.84 7.91
N PRO A 236 -6.70 9.84 7.31
CA PRO A 236 -6.19 8.70 8.05
C PRO A 236 -5.03 9.03 8.99
N MET A 237 -4.40 10.19 8.84
CA MET A 237 -3.33 10.69 9.70
C MET A 237 -3.76 11.89 10.56
N ASN A 238 -5.02 12.28 10.51
CA ASN A 238 -5.59 13.42 11.23
C ASN A 238 -4.76 14.70 11.08
N THR A 239 -4.41 15.04 9.84
CA THR A 239 -3.58 16.20 9.52
C THR A 239 -4.43 17.43 9.19
N THR A 240 -3.82 18.60 9.34
CA THR A 240 -4.34 19.88 8.88
C THR A 240 -3.23 20.60 8.09
N PRO A 241 -3.42 20.85 6.78
CA PRO A 241 -4.60 20.50 5.98
C PRO A 241 -4.83 19.00 5.85
N LYS A 242 -6.06 18.61 5.53
CA LYS A 242 -6.39 17.21 5.22
C LYS A 242 -5.55 16.70 4.05
N PRO A 243 -5.23 15.39 4.04
CA PRO A 243 -4.63 14.77 2.86
C PRO A 243 -5.50 14.97 1.62
N SER A 244 -4.87 15.05 0.47
CA SER A 244 -5.58 15.13 -0.81
C SER A 244 -5.04 14.11 -1.81
N ILE A 245 -5.88 13.72 -2.75
CA ILE A 245 -5.49 12.91 -3.90
C ILE A 245 -6.08 13.55 -5.15
N GLY A 246 -5.24 13.72 -6.16
CA GLY A 246 -5.68 14.25 -7.45
C GLY A 246 -6.65 13.28 -8.11
N ILE A 247 -7.90 13.70 -8.32
CA ILE A 247 -9.00 12.84 -8.76
C ILE A 247 -8.72 12.15 -10.11
N ASN A 248 -7.97 12.79 -11.00
CA ASN A 248 -7.60 12.23 -12.31
C ASN A 248 -6.10 11.87 -12.40
N SER A 249 -5.26 12.40 -11.50
CA SER A 249 -3.81 12.17 -11.54
C SER A 249 -3.32 11.10 -10.58
N GLY A 250 -4.08 10.83 -9.52
CA GLY A 250 -3.64 9.92 -8.46
C GLY A 250 -2.52 10.49 -7.57
N VAL A 251 -2.10 11.74 -7.74
CA VAL A 251 -1.07 12.36 -6.91
C VAL A 251 -1.60 12.54 -5.49
N LEU A 252 -0.99 11.82 -4.56
CA LEU A 252 -1.29 11.85 -3.14
C LEU A 252 -0.44 12.91 -2.45
N THR A 253 -1.07 13.78 -1.65
CA THR A 253 -0.38 14.80 -0.87
C THR A 253 -0.78 14.68 0.60
N ILE A 254 0.21 14.52 1.48
CA ILE A 254 0.01 14.41 2.94
C ILE A 254 1.13 15.17 3.65
N LEU A 255 0.77 15.93 4.70
CA LEU A 255 1.72 16.54 5.63
C LEU A 255 1.63 15.82 7.00
N PRO A 256 2.45 14.79 7.25
CA PRO A 256 2.40 14.07 8.51
C PRO A 256 2.76 14.98 9.70
N SER A 257 1.95 14.97 10.75
CA SER A 257 2.14 15.80 11.95
C SER A 257 2.35 14.99 13.23
N SER A 258 2.16 13.69 13.17
CA SER A 258 2.32 12.80 14.33
C SER A 258 3.04 11.50 13.95
N GLN A 259 3.88 11.02 14.85
CA GLN A 259 4.61 9.76 14.70
C GLN A 259 3.67 8.57 14.86
N GLY A 260 3.89 7.52 14.06
CA GLY A 260 3.15 6.26 14.18
C GLY A 260 3.03 5.49 12.88
N LYS A 261 2.31 4.37 12.94
CA LYS A 261 1.93 3.57 11.78
C LYS A 261 0.45 3.82 11.45
N PHE A 262 0.15 4.09 10.18
CA PHE A 262 -1.17 4.48 9.72
C PHE A 262 -1.60 3.63 8.54
N VAL A 263 -2.81 3.10 8.58
CA VAL A 263 -3.44 2.43 7.44
C VAL A 263 -4.16 3.45 6.57
N ILE A 264 -3.90 3.39 5.28
CA ILE A 264 -4.46 4.26 4.26
C ILE A 264 -4.99 3.39 3.12
N GLY A 265 -6.19 3.67 2.67
CA GLY A 265 -6.75 3.05 1.47
C GLY A 265 -6.88 4.04 0.34
N VAL A 266 -6.39 3.65 -0.83
CA VAL A 266 -6.58 4.39 -2.08
C VAL A 266 -7.36 3.53 -3.05
N CYS A 267 -8.47 4.10 -3.52
CA CYS A 267 -9.34 3.49 -4.53
C CYS A 267 -9.09 4.10 -5.90
N VAL A 268 -9.03 3.24 -6.91
CA VAL A 268 -9.10 3.59 -8.32
C VAL A 268 -10.37 3.01 -8.89
N SER A 269 -11.22 3.84 -9.44
CA SER A 269 -12.42 3.44 -10.16
C SER A 269 -12.17 3.58 -11.66
N GLU A 270 -12.45 2.53 -12.41
CA GLU A 270 -12.23 2.41 -13.84
C GLU A 270 -13.55 2.54 -14.60
N TYR A 271 -13.59 3.41 -15.59
CA TYR A 271 -14.79 3.70 -16.36
C TYR A 271 -14.53 3.62 -17.88
N ARG A 272 -15.41 2.90 -18.57
CA ARG A 272 -15.49 2.87 -20.03
C ARG A 272 -16.85 3.40 -20.47
N ASP A 273 -16.86 4.44 -21.29
CA ASP A 273 -18.09 5.10 -21.77
C ASP A 273 -19.02 5.54 -20.61
N GLY A 274 -18.45 5.99 -19.50
CA GLY A 274 -19.18 6.39 -18.30
C GLY A 274 -19.72 5.24 -17.44
N VAL A 275 -19.48 3.98 -17.82
CA VAL A 275 -19.89 2.79 -17.07
C VAL A 275 -18.74 2.29 -16.20
N LEU A 276 -18.98 2.11 -14.91
CA LEU A 276 -18.00 1.54 -13.97
C LEU A 276 -17.71 0.07 -14.33
N LEU A 277 -16.45 -0.23 -14.65
CA LEU A 277 -15.99 -1.59 -14.95
C LEU A 277 -15.42 -2.29 -13.71
N SER A 278 -14.54 -1.60 -13.00
CA SER A 278 -13.90 -2.14 -11.80
C SER A 278 -13.67 -1.06 -10.75
N LYS A 279 -13.47 -1.51 -9.50
CA LYS A 279 -12.96 -0.70 -8.42
C LYS A 279 -11.80 -1.44 -7.78
N TYR A 280 -10.65 -0.79 -7.78
CA TYR A 280 -9.41 -1.34 -7.30
C TYR A 280 -8.99 -0.63 -6.01
N ILE A 281 -8.66 -1.40 -4.97
CA ILE A 281 -8.28 -0.86 -3.67
C ILE A 281 -6.83 -1.28 -3.39
N ARG A 282 -5.98 -0.29 -3.12
CA ARG A 282 -4.67 -0.52 -2.51
C ARG A 282 -4.76 -0.20 -1.02
N ASP A 283 -4.50 -1.20 -0.22
CA ASP A 283 -4.38 -1.12 1.22
C ASP A 283 -2.90 -0.98 1.58
N ILE A 284 -2.53 0.11 2.22
CA ILE A 284 -1.13 0.41 2.54
C ILE A 284 -0.99 0.89 3.98
N GLN A 285 0.21 0.62 4.56
CA GLN A 285 0.60 1.15 5.85
C GLN A 285 1.76 2.11 5.66
N PHE A 286 1.60 3.37 6.07
CA PHE A 286 2.70 4.32 6.19
C PHE A 286 3.25 4.32 7.62
N THR A 287 4.58 4.41 7.72
CA THR A 287 5.26 4.67 8.99
C THR A 287 5.73 6.12 8.98
N ALA A 288 5.16 6.95 9.86
CA ALA A 288 5.55 8.35 10.02
C ALA A 288 6.52 8.47 11.20
N LEU A 289 7.71 9.01 10.95
CA LEU A 289 8.77 9.17 11.93
C LEU A 289 9.42 10.55 11.78
N ASP A 290 10.10 11.00 12.85
CA ASP A 290 11.04 12.10 12.76
C ASP A 290 12.29 11.59 12.03
N CYS A 291 12.49 12.09 10.81
CA CYS A 291 13.61 11.67 9.98
C CYS A 291 14.92 12.39 10.31
N ASN A 292 14.93 13.29 11.31
CA ASN A 292 16.09 14.11 11.64
C ASN A 292 16.74 14.71 10.37
N LEU A 293 15.89 15.17 9.45
CA LEU A 293 16.37 15.77 8.22
C LEU A 293 17.17 17.03 8.58
N THR A 294 18.42 17.04 8.24
CA THR A 294 19.19 18.28 8.25
C THR A 294 18.58 19.18 7.17
N ASN A 295 18.35 20.44 7.51
CA ASN A 295 17.76 21.39 6.58
C ASN A 295 18.65 21.56 5.34
N ALA A 296 18.31 20.87 4.25
CA ALA A 296 18.85 21.19 2.94
C ALA A 296 18.17 22.47 2.46
N GLN A 297 18.92 23.53 2.30
CA GLN A 297 18.40 24.82 1.87
C GLN A 297 19.21 25.35 0.68
N ALA A 298 18.59 25.29 -0.49
CA ALA A 298 19.07 25.97 -1.67
C ALA A 298 18.47 27.39 -1.73
N VAL A 299 19.30 28.39 -1.96
CA VAL A 299 18.89 29.79 -2.06
C VAL A 299 19.37 30.36 -3.38
N VAL A 300 18.48 31.06 -4.09
CA VAL A 300 18.83 31.88 -5.23
C VAL A 300 19.01 33.31 -4.71
N LEU A 301 20.26 33.81 -4.73
CA LEU A 301 20.54 35.14 -4.21
C LEU A 301 19.91 36.23 -5.10
N ASN A 302 19.36 37.24 -4.44
CA ASN A 302 18.72 38.40 -5.07
C ASN A 302 17.50 38.06 -5.96
N ALA A 303 16.91 36.90 -5.82
CA ALA A 303 15.68 36.55 -6.52
C ALA A 303 14.45 36.98 -5.71
N ILE A 304 13.38 37.33 -6.41
CA ILE A 304 12.06 37.58 -5.83
C ILE A 304 11.28 36.26 -5.85
N GLU A 305 11.00 35.71 -4.68
CA GLU A 305 10.18 34.49 -4.57
C GLU A 305 8.71 34.82 -4.83
N SER A 306 8.08 34.05 -5.69
CA SER A 306 6.65 34.06 -5.94
C SER A 306 6.11 32.63 -5.98
N THR A 307 4.79 32.47 -5.92
CA THR A 307 4.16 31.16 -6.05
C THR A 307 3.21 31.17 -7.23
N LEU A 308 3.44 30.28 -8.19
CA LEU A 308 2.58 30.08 -9.34
C LEU A 308 2.07 28.63 -9.33
N ASN A 309 0.77 28.44 -9.20
CA ASN A 309 0.11 27.11 -9.14
C ASN A 309 0.71 26.15 -8.09
N GLY A 310 1.10 26.69 -6.92
CA GLY A 310 1.70 25.91 -5.84
C GLY A 310 3.20 25.61 -6.00
N ILE A 311 3.82 26.05 -7.10
CA ILE A 311 5.26 25.91 -7.36
C ILE A 311 5.97 27.21 -6.97
N LYS A 312 7.06 27.10 -6.21
CA LYS A 312 7.92 28.25 -5.92
C LYS A 312 8.65 28.67 -7.19
N VAL A 313 8.48 29.93 -7.54
CA VAL A 313 9.12 30.56 -8.69
C VAL A 313 10.06 31.66 -8.20
N PHE A 314 11.32 31.62 -8.62
CA PHE A 314 12.32 32.65 -8.31
C PHE A 314 12.49 33.52 -9.52
N ASN A 315 12.09 34.79 -9.40
CA ASN A 315 12.26 35.78 -10.45
C ASN A 315 13.56 36.56 -10.21
N TYR A 316 14.47 36.50 -11.15
CA TYR A 316 15.77 37.16 -11.09
C TYR A 316 15.83 38.27 -12.14
N CYS A 317 16.13 39.50 -11.70
CA CYS A 317 16.05 40.69 -12.57
C CYS A 317 17.42 41.40 -12.78
N GLN A 318 18.52 40.82 -12.29
CA GLN A 318 19.84 41.47 -12.33
C GLN A 318 20.85 40.69 -13.20
N GLY A 319 20.83 40.94 -14.51
CA GLY A 319 21.80 40.35 -15.44
C GLY A 319 21.52 38.89 -15.82
N LEU A 320 22.55 38.23 -16.34
CA LEU A 320 22.48 36.84 -16.83
C LEU A 320 23.11 35.84 -15.85
N ASP A 321 23.82 36.30 -14.81
CA ASP A 321 24.51 35.46 -13.85
C ASP A 321 23.62 35.25 -12.63
N VAL A 322 23.20 34.02 -12.39
CA VAL A 322 22.38 33.62 -11.23
C VAL A 322 23.28 32.92 -10.23
N THR A 323 23.33 33.43 -9.00
CA THR A 323 24.10 32.79 -7.92
C THR A 323 23.17 31.91 -7.06
N PHE A 324 23.55 30.65 -6.97
CA PHE A 324 22.92 29.67 -6.06
C PHE A 324 23.78 29.52 -4.82
N GLU A 325 23.19 29.59 -3.64
CA GLU A 325 23.90 29.42 -2.38
C GLU A 325 23.34 28.22 -1.64
N ASN A 326 24.22 27.34 -1.17
CA ASN A 326 23.86 26.28 -0.27
C ASN A 326 23.88 26.78 1.18
N LYS A 327 22.71 26.88 1.81
CA LYS A 327 22.56 27.23 3.24
C LYS A 327 22.20 26.01 4.09
N SER A 328 22.40 24.80 3.56
CA SER A 328 22.15 23.57 4.31
C SER A 328 23.10 23.48 5.51
N THR A 329 22.57 22.98 6.63
CA THR A 329 23.36 22.72 7.84
C THR A 329 23.63 21.23 7.97
N GLY A 330 24.89 20.82 8.06
CA GLY A 330 25.32 19.41 8.19
C GLY A 330 26.49 19.09 7.27
N ASN A 331 27.01 17.87 7.33
CA ASN A 331 28.06 17.39 6.44
C ASN A 331 27.43 16.76 5.21
N PHE A 332 27.36 17.48 4.09
CA PHE A 332 26.80 17.01 2.83
C PHE A 332 27.77 17.11 1.68
N THR A 333 27.65 16.19 0.74
CA THR A 333 28.08 16.39 -0.62
C THR A 333 26.95 17.11 -1.36
N ASN A 334 27.23 18.31 -1.86
CA ASN A 334 26.21 19.06 -2.61
C ASN A 334 26.27 18.66 -4.07
N PHE A 335 25.11 18.53 -4.67
CA PHE A 335 24.94 18.30 -6.09
C PHE A 335 23.87 19.25 -6.61
N TRP A 336 24.17 19.99 -7.64
CA TRP A 336 23.27 20.89 -8.32
C TRP A 336 23.02 20.37 -9.73
N ASP A 337 21.78 20.30 -10.11
CA ASP A 337 21.32 19.96 -11.46
C ASP A 337 20.46 21.13 -11.92
N PHE A 338 20.91 21.81 -12.98
CA PHE A 338 20.25 22.99 -13.53
C PHE A 338 19.27 22.64 -14.66
N GLY A 339 19.15 21.37 -15.02
CA GLY A 339 18.15 20.86 -15.98
C GLY A 339 18.46 21.24 -17.44
N ASP A 340 19.68 21.70 -17.75
CA ASP A 340 20.07 21.99 -19.12
C ASP A 340 20.82 20.83 -19.76
N LEU A 341 20.09 19.95 -20.41
CA LEU A 341 20.61 18.76 -21.08
C LEU A 341 21.41 19.08 -22.35
N THR A 342 21.45 20.38 -22.80
CA THR A 342 22.01 20.75 -24.09
C THR A 342 23.50 21.18 -24.01
N THR A 343 23.93 21.69 -22.87
CA THR A 343 25.29 22.24 -22.72
C THR A 343 26.29 21.25 -22.12
N GLY A 344 25.84 20.17 -21.47
CA GLY A 344 26.71 19.23 -20.76
C GLY A 344 27.42 19.81 -19.54
N ALA A 345 27.08 21.04 -19.11
CA ALA A 345 27.60 21.75 -17.94
C ALA A 345 26.47 22.17 -16.99
N ASP A 346 25.45 21.39 -16.91
CA ASP A 346 24.23 21.66 -16.15
C ASP A 346 24.30 21.22 -14.69
N THR A 347 25.46 20.72 -14.25
CA THR A 347 25.64 20.23 -12.87
C THR A 347 26.84 20.88 -12.19
N SER A 348 26.80 21.02 -10.87
CA SER A 348 27.87 21.47 -10.00
C SER A 348 27.92 20.73 -8.69
N THR A 349 29.08 20.61 -8.07
CA THR A 349 29.31 19.96 -6.76
C THR A 349 29.82 20.95 -5.74
#